data_471d2b75b0c5d892fb906e3e3e216e47
#
_entry.id   471d2b75b0c5d892fb906e3e3e216e47
#
_cell.length_a   1.000
_cell.length_b   1.000
_cell.length_c   1.000
_cell.angle_alpha   90.00
_cell.angle_beta   90.00
_cell.angle_gamma   90.00
#
_symmetry.space_group_name_H-M   'P 1'
#
loop_
_entity.id
_entity.type
_entity.pdbx_description
1 polymer ?
#
loop_
_entity_poly.entity_id
_entity_poly.type
_entity_poly.pdbx_seq_one_letter_code
_entity_poly.pdbx_strand_id
1 'polypeptide(L)'
;MPEPKSVVCTVFERDYHNGVGALANSLYAGGFRGILYAGYRGPLPPWVQPHTADADGFLDFEVRPGFNIHFAQQSTDELLAYVKPELIRQVWTRYGDTGIENVFYIDCDIVIKAEWHHFEDWAEGGVALCEDMNSPVALSHPLRKQWAKYYKQFGIDYVPRDDTYVNGGFVGIHRKYRDFGDLWDRIQQHMKKYTGRQDKIGIADRWNMFHFMDQDALNIAKDLTPEVSIMGREAMDFGRLGHVMSHAAGRSKPWHKQFVKNVFVSGARPSNTDKVYWRYVEEPIRIHSQARVRNKRLAMKAASLISRFFTRSAQ
;
A
#
# COMPACT_ATOMS: atom_id res chain seq x y z
N MET A 1 2.52 5.41 -28.57
CA MET A 1 1.64 4.97 -27.47
C MET A 1 1.07 6.25 -26.88
N PRO A 2 -0.17 6.29 -26.37
CA PRO A 2 -0.64 7.46 -25.65
C PRO A 2 0.29 7.72 -24.45
N GLU A 3 0.44 8.99 -24.10
CA GLU A 3 1.21 9.38 -22.91
C GLU A 3 0.57 8.78 -21.65
N PRO A 4 1.38 8.34 -20.67
CA PRO A 4 0.84 7.76 -19.45
C PRO A 4 0.06 8.81 -18.66
N LYS A 5 -1.17 8.48 -18.27
CA LYS A 5 -2.02 9.37 -17.46
C LYS A 5 -1.77 9.25 -15.97
N SER A 6 -1.14 8.18 -15.53
CA SER A 6 -0.99 7.85 -14.12
C SER A 6 0.42 7.45 -13.75
N VAL A 7 0.84 7.86 -12.55
CA VAL A 7 2.03 7.33 -11.86
C VAL A 7 1.58 6.58 -10.61
N VAL A 8 2.06 5.36 -10.45
CA VAL A 8 1.95 4.62 -9.18
C VAL A 8 3.23 4.84 -8.38
N CYS A 9 3.14 5.08 -7.08
CA CYS A 9 4.31 5.13 -6.21
C CYS A 9 4.19 4.13 -5.06
N THR A 10 5.33 3.64 -4.60
CA THR A 10 5.44 2.69 -3.48
C THR A 10 6.76 2.89 -2.76
N VAL A 11 6.84 2.41 -1.52
CA VAL A 11 8.11 2.37 -0.76
C VAL A 11 8.43 0.97 -0.31
N PHE A 12 9.71 0.62 -0.28
CA PHE A 12 10.13 -0.69 0.21
C PHE A 12 11.56 -0.69 0.77
N GLU A 13 11.83 -1.67 1.59
CA GLU A 13 13.17 -2.01 2.06
C GLU A 13 13.31 -3.53 2.22
N ARG A 14 14.54 -4.00 2.32
CA ARG A 14 14.87 -5.42 2.56
C ARG A 14 14.19 -6.32 1.51
N ASP A 15 13.55 -7.38 1.95
CA ASP A 15 12.93 -8.38 1.09
C ASP A 15 11.51 -8.02 0.60
N TYR A 16 11.03 -6.83 0.93
CA TYR A 16 9.77 -6.32 0.36
C TYR A 16 9.84 -6.04 -1.14
N HIS A 17 11.05 -6.07 -1.74
CA HIS A 17 11.21 -6.11 -3.20
C HIS A 17 10.43 -7.27 -3.84
N ASN A 18 10.15 -8.37 -3.11
CA ASN A 18 9.29 -9.46 -3.56
C ASN A 18 7.86 -9.00 -3.80
N GLY A 19 7.38 -8.11 -2.95
CA GLY A 19 6.07 -7.49 -3.12
C GLY A 19 6.04 -6.49 -4.27
N VAL A 20 7.07 -5.64 -4.39
CA VAL A 20 7.18 -4.68 -5.51
C VAL A 20 7.10 -5.36 -6.87
N GLY A 21 7.81 -6.48 -7.04
CA GLY A 21 7.73 -7.25 -8.28
C GLY A 21 6.32 -7.80 -8.56
N ALA A 22 5.62 -8.30 -7.51
CA ALA A 22 4.25 -8.80 -7.66
C ALA A 22 3.25 -7.67 -7.95
N LEU A 23 3.42 -6.50 -7.30
CA LEU A 23 2.66 -5.28 -7.60
C LEU A 23 2.87 -4.89 -9.08
N ALA A 24 4.11 -4.78 -9.55
CA ALA A 24 4.43 -4.44 -10.93
C ALA A 24 3.82 -5.43 -11.93
N ASN A 25 3.96 -6.74 -11.67
CA ASN A 25 3.36 -7.78 -12.52
C ASN A 25 1.83 -7.68 -12.59
N SER A 26 1.19 -7.37 -11.46
CA SER A 26 -0.26 -7.23 -11.41
C SER A 26 -0.75 -5.93 -12.07
N LEU A 27 -0.02 -4.84 -11.90
CA LEU A 27 -0.27 -3.57 -12.60
C LEU A 27 -0.23 -3.79 -14.12
N TYR A 28 0.83 -4.44 -14.62
CA TYR A 28 0.94 -4.77 -16.04
C TYR A 28 -0.20 -5.63 -16.55
N ALA A 29 -0.57 -6.68 -15.79
CA ALA A 29 -1.67 -7.58 -16.13
C ALA A 29 -3.02 -6.86 -16.09
N GLY A 30 -3.22 -5.89 -15.20
CA GLY A 30 -4.40 -5.02 -15.13
C GLY A 30 -4.45 -3.93 -16.22
N GLY A 31 -3.48 -3.89 -17.13
CA GLY A 31 -3.46 -2.92 -18.23
C GLY A 31 -2.74 -1.61 -17.92
N PHE A 32 -2.14 -1.45 -16.73
CA PHE A 32 -1.33 -0.28 -16.42
C PHE A 32 -0.18 -0.12 -17.38
N ARG A 33 -0.05 1.09 -17.93
CA ARG A 33 1.10 1.55 -18.72
C ARG A 33 1.48 2.93 -18.22
N GLY A 34 2.72 3.05 -17.74
CA GLY A 34 3.19 4.28 -17.09
C GLY A 34 4.41 4.03 -16.22
N ILE A 35 4.51 4.73 -15.13
CA ILE A 35 5.65 4.71 -14.23
C ILE A 35 5.23 4.15 -12.87
N LEU A 36 5.96 3.14 -12.37
CA LEU A 36 5.97 2.75 -10.97
C LEU A 36 7.18 3.42 -10.30
N TYR A 37 6.95 4.49 -9.55
CA TYR A 37 7.98 5.18 -8.79
C TYR A 37 8.22 4.45 -7.46
N ALA A 38 9.34 3.76 -7.35
CA ALA A 38 9.67 2.90 -6.23
C ALA A 38 10.73 3.53 -5.32
N GLY A 39 10.31 4.17 -4.24
CA GLY A 39 11.19 4.65 -3.19
C GLY A 39 11.79 3.46 -2.42
N TYR A 40 13.14 3.36 -2.34
CA TYR A 40 13.76 2.23 -1.68
C TYR A 40 14.86 2.61 -0.70
N ARG A 41 15.07 1.75 0.30
CA ARG A 41 16.19 1.81 1.23
C ARG A 41 16.94 0.47 1.25
N GLY A 42 18.27 0.54 1.19
CA GLY A 42 19.14 -0.65 1.10
C GLY A 42 19.45 -1.06 -0.33
N PRO A 43 19.70 -2.35 -0.61
CA PRO A 43 20.08 -2.82 -1.94
C PRO A 43 18.87 -2.84 -2.90
N LEU A 44 19.15 -2.67 -4.18
CA LEU A 44 18.19 -2.88 -5.25
C LEU A 44 17.67 -4.33 -5.27
N PRO A 45 16.47 -4.55 -5.83
CA PRO A 45 15.94 -5.90 -6.00
C PRO A 45 16.87 -6.80 -6.82
N PRO A 46 17.07 -8.07 -6.45
CA PRO A 46 17.98 -8.97 -7.18
C PRO A 46 17.52 -9.32 -8.60
N TRP A 47 16.28 -9.01 -8.95
CA TRP A 47 15.74 -9.18 -10.31
C TRP A 47 15.95 -7.94 -11.19
N VAL A 48 16.44 -6.82 -10.65
CA VAL A 48 16.87 -5.65 -11.41
C VAL A 48 18.27 -5.90 -11.92
N GLN A 49 18.45 -5.86 -13.23
CA GLN A 49 19.79 -5.86 -13.81
C GLN A 49 20.47 -4.49 -13.56
N PRO A 50 21.77 -4.45 -13.32
CA PRO A 50 22.45 -3.18 -13.10
C PRO A 50 22.34 -2.32 -14.37
N HIS A 51 21.62 -1.23 -14.27
CA HIS A 51 21.56 -0.15 -15.25
C HIS A 51 22.25 1.07 -14.66
N THR A 52 22.77 1.93 -15.50
CA THR A 52 23.30 3.23 -15.08
C THR A 52 22.15 4.09 -14.56
N ALA A 53 22.36 4.68 -13.37
CA ALA A 53 21.45 5.72 -12.90
C ALA A 53 21.46 6.91 -13.88
N ASP A 54 20.32 7.58 -14.02
CA ASP A 54 20.24 8.83 -14.76
C ASP A 54 21.00 9.96 -14.03
N ALA A 55 21.05 11.17 -14.65
CA ALA A 55 21.74 12.32 -14.09
C ALA A 55 21.20 12.76 -12.71
N ASP A 56 19.97 12.40 -12.39
CA ASP A 56 19.29 12.70 -11.12
C ASP A 56 19.44 11.58 -10.07
N GLY A 57 20.22 10.53 -10.38
CA GLY A 57 20.43 9.39 -9.49
C GLY A 57 19.30 8.37 -9.46
N PHE A 58 18.35 8.42 -10.40
CA PHE A 58 17.28 7.43 -10.55
C PHE A 58 17.75 6.28 -11.44
N LEU A 59 17.36 5.08 -11.06
CA LEU A 59 17.55 3.91 -11.89
C LEU A 59 16.25 3.57 -12.59
N ASP A 60 16.27 3.61 -13.92
CA ASP A 60 15.13 3.21 -14.75
C ASP A 60 15.24 1.73 -15.12
N PHE A 61 14.15 1.01 -14.91
CA PHE A 61 14.01 -0.41 -15.24
C PHE A 61 12.76 -0.63 -16.09
N GLU A 62 12.96 -0.90 -17.38
CA GLU A 62 11.85 -1.24 -18.28
C GLU A 62 11.29 -2.63 -17.97
N VAL A 63 10.06 -2.68 -17.50
CA VAL A 63 9.33 -3.94 -17.26
C VAL A 63 8.86 -4.54 -18.59
N ARG A 64 8.25 -3.73 -19.41
CA ARG A 64 7.77 -3.99 -20.78
C ARG A 64 7.57 -2.65 -21.49
N PRO A 65 7.48 -2.62 -22.84
CA PRO A 65 7.20 -1.38 -23.57
C PRO A 65 6.02 -0.61 -22.99
N GLY A 66 6.28 0.64 -22.58
CA GLY A 66 5.29 1.54 -21.98
C GLY A 66 5.08 1.36 -20.47
N PHE A 67 5.86 0.51 -19.79
CA PHE A 67 5.82 0.38 -18.34
C PHE A 67 7.23 0.28 -17.75
N ASN A 68 7.62 1.29 -16.97
CA ASN A 68 8.92 1.40 -16.32
C ASN A 68 8.78 1.45 -14.80
N ILE A 69 9.80 0.96 -14.09
CA ILE A 69 9.99 1.22 -12.65
C ILE A 69 11.14 2.20 -12.49
N HIS A 70 10.85 3.35 -11.87
CA HIS A 70 11.88 4.32 -11.50
C HIS A 70 12.24 4.13 -10.02
N PHE A 71 13.43 3.60 -9.75
CA PHE A 71 13.93 3.39 -8.40
C PHE A 71 14.55 4.68 -7.87
N ALA A 72 14.03 5.19 -6.74
CA ALA A 72 14.50 6.38 -6.06
C ALA A 72 15.03 6.02 -4.67
N GLN A 73 16.33 6.16 -4.44
CA GLN A 73 16.92 5.86 -3.14
C GLN A 73 16.46 6.86 -2.09
N GLN A 74 15.96 6.35 -0.96
CA GLN A 74 15.52 7.15 0.17
C GLN A 74 16.62 7.22 1.23
N SER A 75 17.16 8.41 1.46
CA SER A 75 18.19 8.68 2.47
C SER A 75 17.55 9.14 3.80
N THR A 76 16.57 8.40 4.30
CA THR A 76 15.90 8.71 5.56
C THR A 76 16.14 7.64 6.59
N ASP A 77 16.27 8.03 7.86
CA ASP A 77 16.32 7.13 9.01
C ASP A 77 14.92 6.84 9.58
N GLU A 78 13.88 7.50 9.08
CA GLU A 78 12.51 7.28 9.52
C GLU A 78 11.95 5.96 8.98
N LEU A 79 10.87 5.47 9.59
CA LEU A 79 10.09 4.39 8.99
C LEU A 79 9.58 4.79 7.61
N LEU A 80 9.75 3.92 6.62
CA LEU A 80 9.30 4.21 5.26
C LEU A 80 7.78 4.44 5.15
N ALA A 81 6.99 3.94 6.10
CA ALA A 81 5.56 4.26 6.19
C ALA A 81 5.29 5.77 6.34
N TYR A 82 6.23 6.52 6.93
CA TYR A 82 6.10 7.97 7.09
C TYR A 82 6.54 8.78 5.87
N VAL A 83 7.13 8.13 4.89
CA VAL A 83 7.57 8.79 3.65
C VAL A 83 6.44 8.89 2.60
N LYS A 84 5.33 8.20 2.83
CA LYS A 84 4.21 8.10 1.86
C LYS A 84 3.73 9.46 1.31
N PRO A 85 3.32 10.43 2.15
CA PRO A 85 2.86 11.73 1.61
C PRO A 85 3.99 12.50 0.91
N GLU A 86 5.22 12.45 1.43
CA GLU A 86 6.37 13.07 0.79
C GLU A 86 6.67 12.44 -0.57
N LEU A 87 6.57 11.11 -0.68
CA LEU A 87 6.76 10.40 -1.95
C LEU A 87 5.71 10.85 -2.99
N ILE A 88 4.46 11.01 -2.59
CA ILE A 88 3.39 11.54 -3.47
C ILE A 88 3.76 12.94 -3.97
N ARG A 89 4.28 13.82 -3.11
CA ARG A 89 4.74 15.16 -3.47
C ARG A 89 5.92 15.11 -4.44
N GLN A 90 6.90 14.24 -4.20
CA GLN A 90 8.04 14.04 -5.10
C GLN A 90 7.56 13.62 -6.50
N VAL A 91 6.58 12.72 -6.57
CA VAL A 91 5.97 12.28 -7.83
C VAL A 91 5.27 13.44 -8.54
N TRP A 92 4.45 14.23 -7.84
CA TRP A 92 3.81 15.42 -8.43
C TRP A 92 4.83 16.45 -8.88
N THR A 93 5.91 16.68 -8.14
CA THR A 93 7.00 17.59 -8.52
C THR A 93 7.72 17.13 -9.78
N ARG A 94 7.97 15.83 -9.90
CA ARG A 94 8.73 15.27 -11.03
C ARG A 94 7.91 15.12 -12.31
N TYR A 95 6.65 14.70 -12.16
CA TYR A 95 5.82 14.29 -13.31
C TYR A 95 4.58 15.17 -13.53
N GLY A 96 4.29 16.10 -12.64
CA GLY A 96 3.06 16.92 -12.71
C GLY A 96 2.92 17.74 -14.00
N ASP A 97 4.03 18.14 -14.60
CA ASP A 97 4.04 18.92 -15.85
C ASP A 97 4.10 18.05 -17.12
N THR A 98 4.14 16.71 -16.99
CA THR A 98 4.24 15.76 -18.11
C THR A 98 2.87 15.22 -18.58
N GLY A 99 1.77 15.88 -18.25
CA GLY A 99 0.43 15.41 -18.63
C GLY A 99 -0.19 14.37 -17.69
N ILE A 100 0.48 14.03 -16.59
CA ILE A 100 -0.04 13.09 -15.57
C ILE A 100 -1.30 13.68 -14.91
N GLU A 101 -2.36 12.89 -14.88
CA GLU A 101 -3.64 13.22 -14.27
C GLU A 101 -3.80 12.63 -12.87
N ASN A 102 -3.18 11.47 -12.62
CA ASN A 102 -3.36 10.71 -11.38
C ASN A 102 -2.03 10.28 -10.75
N VAL A 103 -1.96 10.32 -9.43
CA VAL A 103 -0.91 9.68 -8.63
C VAL A 103 -1.55 8.71 -7.64
N PHE A 104 -1.07 7.48 -7.63
CA PHE A 104 -1.52 6.44 -6.72
C PHE A 104 -0.38 6.02 -5.81
N TYR A 105 -0.57 6.10 -4.50
CA TYR A 105 0.27 5.38 -3.55
C TYR A 105 -0.31 3.99 -3.32
N ILE A 106 0.51 2.96 -3.48
CA ILE A 106 0.11 1.56 -3.26
C ILE A 106 1.21 0.87 -2.46
N ASP A 107 0.87 0.30 -1.30
CA ASP A 107 1.82 -0.50 -0.52
C ASP A 107 2.37 -1.66 -1.35
N CYS A 108 3.66 -1.90 -1.25
CA CYS A 108 4.36 -2.90 -2.07
C CYS A 108 3.89 -4.34 -1.83
N ASP A 109 3.10 -4.62 -0.80
CA ASP A 109 2.48 -5.92 -0.52
C ASP A 109 1.00 -6.01 -0.94
N ILE A 110 0.59 -5.08 -1.80
CA ILE A 110 -0.70 -5.11 -2.50
C ILE A 110 -0.51 -5.69 -3.90
N VAL A 111 -1.50 -6.45 -4.34
CA VAL A 111 -1.62 -7.00 -5.70
C VAL A 111 -2.93 -6.50 -6.31
N ILE A 112 -2.85 -5.91 -7.51
CA ILE A 112 -4.02 -5.41 -8.25
C ILE A 112 -4.76 -6.57 -8.90
N LYS A 113 -6.10 -6.51 -8.92
CA LYS A 113 -6.98 -7.52 -9.54
C LYS A 113 -7.94 -6.93 -10.59
N ALA A 114 -8.33 -5.67 -10.41
CA ALA A 114 -9.17 -4.96 -11.38
C ALA A 114 -8.35 -4.43 -12.56
N GLU A 115 -9.00 -4.10 -13.64
CA GLU A 115 -8.41 -3.37 -14.75
C GLU A 115 -8.03 -1.93 -14.31
N TRP A 116 -6.94 -1.40 -14.89
CA TRP A 116 -6.36 -0.15 -14.40
C TRP A 116 -7.28 1.06 -14.57
N HIS A 117 -8.02 1.15 -15.68
CA HIS A 117 -8.93 2.27 -15.90
C HIS A 117 -9.93 2.46 -14.73
N HIS A 118 -10.33 1.37 -14.06
CA HIS A 118 -11.20 1.44 -12.89
C HIS A 118 -10.60 2.30 -11.75
N PHE A 119 -9.29 2.27 -11.56
CA PHE A 119 -8.62 3.11 -10.56
C PHE A 119 -8.57 4.57 -10.98
N GLU A 120 -8.37 4.85 -12.27
CA GLU A 120 -8.38 6.21 -12.82
C GLU A 120 -9.76 6.84 -12.67
N ASP A 121 -10.81 6.14 -13.08
CA ASP A 121 -12.21 6.56 -12.92
C ASP A 121 -12.56 6.78 -11.44
N TRP A 122 -12.05 5.91 -10.56
CA TRP A 122 -12.27 6.05 -9.12
C TRP A 122 -11.64 7.31 -8.54
N ALA A 123 -10.39 7.61 -8.90
CA ALA A 123 -9.67 8.79 -8.43
C ALA A 123 -10.24 10.10 -9.01
N GLU A 124 -10.86 10.05 -10.19
CA GLU A 124 -11.54 11.23 -10.77
C GLU A 124 -12.75 11.67 -9.93
N GLY A 125 -13.44 10.73 -9.29
CA GLY A 125 -14.62 10.98 -8.44
C GLY A 125 -14.30 11.54 -7.04
N GLY A 126 -13.03 11.61 -6.64
CA GLY A 126 -12.58 12.07 -5.32
C GLY A 126 -11.27 11.40 -4.92
N VAL A 127 -10.68 11.78 -3.81
CA VAL A 127 -9.53 11.05 -3.25
C VAL A 127 -9.93 9.60 -2.98
N ALA A 128 -9.35 8.67 -3.75
CA ALA A 128 -9.71 7.26 -3.71
C ALA A 128 -9.06 6.56 -2.52
N LEU A 129 -9.87 6.00 -1.63
CA LEU A 129 -9.46 5.37 -0.37
C LEU A 129 -10.19 4.05 -0.15
N CYS A 130 -9.60 3.15 0.64
CA CYS A 130 -10.23 1.89 1.04
C CYS A 130 -10.49 1.83 2.54
N GLU A 131 -11.63 1.29 2.93
CA GLU A 131 -11.94 1.02 4.33
C GLU A 131 -10.98 -0.04 4.91
N ASP A 132 -10.48 0.23 6.12
CA ASP A 132 -9.59 -0.67 6.86
C ASP A 132 -10.35 -1.79 7.59
N MET A 133 -9.63 -2.85 7.96
CA MET A 133 -10.18 -3.94 8.76
C MET A 133 -10.62 -3.51 10.18
N ASN A 134 -10.05 -2.42 10.70
CA ASN A 134 -10.41 -1.84 12.00
C ASN A 134 -11.62 -0.89 11.94
N SER A 135 -12.16 -0.63 10.77
CA SER A 135 -13.39 0.15 10.60
C SER A 135 -14.62 -0.66 11.07
N PRO A 136 -15.67 -0.02 11.62
CA PRO A 136 -15.79 1.42 11.85
C PRO A 136 -15.10 1.89 13.14
N VAL A 137 -14.72 3.18 13.17
CA VAL A 137 -14.31 3.90 14.37
C VAL A 137 -15.37 4.99 14.65
N ALA A 138 -16.18 4.80 15.64
CA ALA A 138 -17.35 5.65 15.92
C ALA A 138 -16.98 7.14 16.02
N LEU A 139 -17.85 8.04 15.56
CA LEU A 139 -17.67 9.50 15.66
C LEU A 139 -17.37 9.94 17.10
N SER A 140 -18.01 9.30 18.10
CA SER A 140 -17.81 9.57 19.52
C SER A 140 -16.58 8.90 20.12
N HIS A 141 -15.81 8.16 19.34
CA HIS A 141 -14.66 7.40 19.85
C HIS A 141 -13.67 8.29 20.59
N PRO A 142 -13.13 7.88 21.75
CA PRO A 142 -12.20 8.69 22.54
C PRO A 142 -10.98 9.18 21.75
N LEU A 143 -10.42 8.37 20.86
CA LEU A 143 -9.30 8.75 20.01
C LEU A 143 -9.64 9.97 19.15
N ARG A 144 -10.80 10.01 18.49
CA ARG A 144 -11.21 11.13 17.64
C ARG A 144 -11.34 12.43 18.45
N LYS A 145 -11.83 12.35 19.69
CA LYS A 145 -11.89 13.49 20.61
C LYS A 145 -10.49 13.99 21.01
N GLN A 146 -9.55 13.06 21.22
CA GLN A 146 -8.17 13.40 21.53
C GLN A 146 -7.48 14.04 20.31
N TRP A 147 -7.71 13.54 19.10
CA TRP A 147 -7.22 14.15 17.86
C TRP A 147 -7.76 15.58 17.71
N ALA A 148 -9.06 15.80 17.89
CA ALA A 148 -9.66 17.13 17.83
C ALA A 148 -8.99 18.11 18.81
N LYS A 149 -8.79 17.68 20.08
CA LYS A 149 -8.11 18.50 21.08
C LYS A 149 -6.66 18.76 20.70
N TYR A 150 -5.94 17.76 20.20
CA TYR A 150 -4.53 17.87 19.82
C TYR A 150 -4.34 18.80 18.64
N TYR A 151 -5.08 18.60 17.55
CA TYR A 151 -4.90 19.39 16.33
C TYR A 151 -5.40 20.83 16.45
N LYS A 152 -6.32 21.11 17.36
CA LYS A 152 -6.80 22.47 17.64
C LYS A 152 -5.66 23.45 18.05
N GLN A 153 -4.63 22.97 18.74
CA GLN A 153 -3.47 23.79 19.12
C GLN A 153 -2.61 24.26 17.93
N PHE A 154 -2.80 23.63 16.76
CA PHE A 154 -2.14 24.01 15.50
C PHE A 154 -3.08 24.76 14.55
N GLY A 155 -4.24 25.22 15.03
CA GLY A 155 -5.25 25.89 14.21
C GLY A 155 -5.98 24.96 13.23
N ILE A 156 -5.92 23.64 13.46
CA ILE A 156 -6.63 22.64 12.67
C ILE A 156 -7.90 22.23 13.42
N ASP A 157 -9.04 22.64 12.88
CA ASP A 157 -10.35 22.34 13.43
C ASP A 157 -10.85 20.99 12.91
N TYR A 158 -10.35 19.91 13.53
CA TYR A 158 -10.70 18.55 13.16
C TYR A 158 -12.08 18.17 13.69
N VAL A 159 -12.97 17.83 12.76
CA VAL A 159 -14.29 17.28 13.04
C VAL A 159 -14.44 15.99 12.24
N PRO A 160 -14.67 14.84 12.90
CA PRO A 160 -14.87 13.59 12.17
C PRO A 160 -16.18 13.63 11.38
N ARG A 161 -16.17 13.17 10.13
CA ARG A 161 -17.31 13.25 9.20
C ARG A 161 -18.19 12.02 9.20
N ASP A 162 -17.57 10.85 9.37
CA ASP A 162 -18.25 9.56 9.37
C ASP A 162 -17.47 8.55 10.23
N ASP A 163 -18.05 7.36 10.42
CA ASP A 163 -17.41 6.29 11.21
C ASP A 163 -16.35 5.51 10.42
N THR A 164 -16.16 5.79 9.12
CA THR A 164 -15.24 5.05 8.27
C THR A 164 -13.80 5.35 8.65
N TYR A 165 -13.03 4.29 8.87
CA TYR A 165 -11.60 4.34 9.07
C TYR A 165 -10.90 3.68 7.89
N VAL A 166 -10.04 4.43 7.18
CA VAL A 166 -9.42 3.98 5.93
C VAL A 166 -8.02 3.43 6.15
N ASN A 167 -7.63 2.50 5.28
CA ASN A 167 -6.33 1.84 5.28
C ASN A 167 -5.27 2.69 4.58
N GLY A 168 -4.08 2.79 5.17
CA GLY A 168 -2.96 3.58 4.65
C GLY A 168 -2.18 2.92 3.51
N GLY A 169 -2.61 1.75 3.04
CA GLY A 169 -1.91 1.02 1.97
C GLY A 169 -2.30 1.42 0.55
N PHE A 170 -3.39 2.16 0.39
CA PHE A 170 -3.84 2.65 -0.91
C PHE A 170 -4.40 4.07 -0.80
N VAL A 171 -3.89 4.95 -1.65
CA VAL A 171 -4.40 6.32 -1.82
C VAL A 171 -4.30 6.70 -3.29
N GLY A 172 -5.42 7.01 -3.94
CA GLY A 172 -5.46 7.52 -5.32
C GLY A 172 -5.84 8.99 -5.34
N ILE A 173 -5.05 9.81 -6.03
CA ILE A 173 -5.22 11.26 -6.07
C ILE A 173 -5.23 11.74 -7.52
N HIS A 174 -6.38 12.19 -8.01
CA HIS A 174 -6.46 12.92 -9.25
C HIS A 174 -5.91 14.35 -9.07
N ARG A 175 -5.36 14.96 -10.11
CA ARG A 175 -4.77 16.32 -10.06
C ARG A 175 -5.69 17.41 -9.51
N LYS A 176 -7.02 17.25 -9.62
CA LYS A 176 -8.02 18.14 -8.99
C LYS A 176 -7.87 18.19 -7.46
N TYR A 177 -7.37 17.12 -6.86
CA TYR A 177 -7.28 16.91 -5.41
C TYR A 177 -5.83 16.81 -4.92
N ARG A 178 -4.86 17.29 -5.72
CA ARG A 178 -3.43 17.11 -5.43
C ARG A 178 -3.01 17.66 -4.06
N ASP A 179 -3.71 18.69 -3.57
CA ASP A 179 -3.45 19.32 -2.28
C ASP A 179 -3.72 18.37 -1.08
N PHE A 180 -4.41 17.25 -1.33
CA PHE A 180 -4.60 16.20 -0.32
C PHE A 180 -3.27 15.63 0.18
N GLY A 181 -2.28 15.46 -0.69
CA GLY A 181 -0.93 15.00 -0.32
C GLY A 181 -0.24 15.95 0.66
N ASP A 182 -0.36 17.26 0.42
CA ASP A 182 0.19 18.29 1.31
C ASP A 182 -0.56 18.36 2.64
N LEU A 183 -1.88 18.19 2.61
CA LEU A 183 -2.69 18.11 3.83
C LEU A 183 -2.28 16.91 4.68
N TRP A 184 -2.16 15.72 4.08
CA TRP A 184 -1.76 14.50 4.79
C TRP A 184 -0.35 14.66 5.40
N ASP A 185 0.61 15.19 4.64
CA ASP A 185 1.95 15.46 5.17
C ASP A 185 1.90 16.44 6.35
N ARG A 186 1.18 17.55 6.24
CA ARG A 186 1.02 18.52 7.33
C ARG A 186 0.45 17.89 8.59
N ILE A 187 -0.60 17.07 8.46
CA ILE A 187 -1.19 16.34 9.60
C ILE A 187 -0.16 15.40 10.22
N GLN A 188 0.57 14.65 9.40
CA GLN A 188 1.60 13.72 9.84
C GLN A 188 2.78 14.42 10.53
N GLN A 189 3.23 15.57 10.04
CA GLN A 189 4.29 16.34 10.70
C GLN A 189 3.87 16.83 12.10
N HIS A 190 2.62 17.24 12.28
CA HIS A 190 2.12 17.57 13.61
C HIS A 190 2.03 16.33 14.49
N MET A 191 1.56 15.19 13.98
CA MET A 191 1.55 13.94 14.72
C MET A 191 2.94 13.54 15.22
N LYS A 192 3.98 13.67 14.38
CA LYS A 192 5.37 13.38 14.73
C LYS A 192 5.88 14.22 15.92
N LYS A 193 5.38 15.45 16.12
CA LYS A 193 5.71 16.27 17.30
C LYS A 193 5.24 15.63 18.61
N TYR A 194 4.16 14.85 18.57
CA TYR A 194 3.64 14.13 19.72
C TYR A 194 4.33 12.77 19.90
N THR A 195 4.41 11.99 18.81
CA THR A 195 4.90 10.61 18.89
C THR A 195 6.42 10.50 18.95
N GLY A 196 7.13 11.54 18.50
CA GLY A 196 8.58 11.47 18.29
C GLY A 196 8.98 10.48 17.22
N ARG A 197 10.27 10.13 17.17
CA ARG A 197 10.79 9.11 16.26
C ARG A 197 10.34 7.71 16.68
N GLN A 198 9.81 6.98 15.76
CA GLN A 198 9.37 5.59 15.97
C GLN A 198 10.13 4.65 15.02
N ASP A 199 10.41 3.45 15.50
CA ASP A 199 11.09 2.38 14.74
C ASP A 199 10.14 1.26 14.29
N LYS A 200 8.86 1.34 14.66
CA LYS A 200 7.82 0.33 14.36
C LYS A 200 6.53 0.99 13.90
N ILE A 201 5.85 0.32 12.98
CA ILE A 201 4.49 0.64 12.59
C ILE A 201 3.56 0.26 13.75
N GLY A 202 2.89 1.25 14.31
CA GLY A 202 2.00 1.07 15.44
C GLY A 202 2.70 1.17 16.79
N ILE A 203 2.09 1.92 17.68
CA ILE A 203 2.53 2.10 19.05
C ILE A 203 1.89 1.01 19.91
N ALA A 204 2.70 0.31 20.69
CA ALA A 204 2.23 -0.77 21.55
C ALA A 204 1.35 -0.26 22.73
N ASP A 205 1.52 1.00 23.12
CA ASP A 205 0.70 1.63 24.14
C ASP A 205 -0.71 1.90 23.62
N ARG A 206 -1.70 1.16 24.14
CA ARG A 206 -3.13 1.29 23.79
C ARG A 206 -3.73 2.63 24.22
N TRP A 207 -3.09 3.38 25.08
CA TRP A 207 -3.52 4.70 25.54
C TRP A 207 -2.96 5.83 24.68
N ASN A 208 -2.04 5.50 23.76
CA ASN A 208 -1.55 6.49 22.81
C ASN A 208 -2.63 6.86 21.82
N MET A 209 -2.85 8.15 21.60
CA MET A 209 -3.87 8.64 20.68
C MET A 209 -3.54 8.37 19.20
N PHE A 210 -2.29 8.03 18.88
CA PHE A 210 -1.86 7.63 17.55
C PHE A 210 -1.35 6.19 17.59
N HIS A 211 -2.23 5.25 17.30
CA HIS A 211 -1.91 3.82 17.37
C HIS A 211 -1.29 3.30 16.07
N PHE A 212 -1.88 3.69 14.92
CA PHE A 212 -1.37 3.39 13.57
C PHE A 212 -0.99 4.70 12.88
N MET A 213 0.13 5.26 13.27
CA MET A 213 0.50 6.65 13.05
C MET A 213 0.28 7.20 11.63
N ASP A 214 0.84 6.57 10.59
CA ASP A 214 0.65 7.02 9.19
C ASP A 214 -0.82 6.93 8.76
N GLN A 215 -1.50 5.88 9.20
CA GLN A 215 -2.90 5.64 8.90
C GLN A 215 -3.83 6.56 9.72
N ASP A 216 -3.51 6.83 11.00
CA ASP A 216 -4.26 7.79 11.81
C ASP A 216 -4.19 9.20 11.21
N ALA A 217 -2.98 9.63 10.77
CA ALA A 217 -2.80 10.89 10.07
C ALA A 217 -3.60 10.97 8.76
N LEU A 218 -3.61 9.88 7.98
CA LEU A 218 -4.43 9.77 6.77
C LEU A 218 -5.92 9.93 7.07
N ASN A 219 -6.42 9.30 8.14
CA ASN A 219 -7.83 9.38 8.52
C ASN A 219 -8.24 10.77 8.96
N ILE A 220 -7.35 11.51 9.60
CA ILE A 220 -7.60 12.92 9.93
C ILE A 220 -7.62 13.77 8.65
N ALA A 221 -6.69 13.57 7.73
CA ALA A 221 -6.67 14.25 6.44
C ALA A 221 -7.93 13.94 5.62
N LYS A 222 -8.40 12.68 5.61
CA LYS A 222 -9.67 12.25 4.99
C LYS A 222 -10.85 13.03 5.54
N ASP A 223 -10.96 13.14 6.85
CA ASP A 223 -12.10 13.85 7.48
C ASP A 223 -12.10 15.36 7.19
N LEU A 224 -10.93 15.93 6.91
CA LEU A 224 -10.77 17.36 6.53
C LEU A 224 -10.96 17.62 5.03
N THR A 225 -11.09 16.57 4.21
CA THR A 225 -11.20 16.67 2.75
C THR A 225 -12.65 16.42 2.31
N PRO A 226 -13.29 17.39 1.63
CA PRO A 226 -14.70 17.24 1.21
C PRO A 226 -14.91 16.13 0.18
N GLU A 227 -14.02 16.02 -0.79
CA GLU A 227 -14.14 15.12 -1.94
C GLU A 227 -13.31 13.84 -1.72
N VAL A 228 -13.89 12.86 -1.03
CA VAL A 228 -13.34 11.52 -0.88
C VAL A 228 -14.25 10.47 -1.49
N SER A 229 -13.67 9.46 -2.13
CA SER A 229 -14.35 8.32 -2.71
C SER A 229 -13.84 7.04 -2.05
N ILE A 230 -14.68 6.38 -1.24
CA ILE A 230 -14.25 5.28 -0.38
C ILE A 230 -14.91 3.98 -0.82
N MET A 231 -14.10 2.95 -1.10
CA MET A 231 -14.58 1.57 -1.25
C MET A 231 -14.50 0.81 0.07
N GLY A 232 -15.39 -0.16 0.26
CA GLY A 232 -15.44 -0.99 1.43
C GLY A 232 -14.24 -1.93 1.58
N ARG A 233 -14.17 -2.63 2.71
CA ARG A 233 -13.06 -3.54 3.09
C ARG A 233 -12.77 -4.64 2.07
N GLU A 234 -13.80 -5.09 1.33
CA GLU A 234 -13.66 -6.08 0.26
C GLU A 234 -12.76 -5.61 -0.88
N ALA A 235 -12.59 -4.30 -1.10
CA ALA A 235 -11.66 -3.79 -2.11
C ALA A 235 -10.21 -4.26 -1.88
N MET A 236 -9.84 -4.54 -0.62
CA MET A 236 -8.51 -5.06 -0.23
C MET A 236 -8.50 -6.52 0.24
N ASP A 237 -9.58 -7.28 0.00
CA ASP A 237 -9.78 -8.64 0.53
C ASP A 237 -9.81 -8.71 2.07
N PHE A 238 -10.19 -7.65 2.77
CA PHE A 238 -10.33 -7.64 4.22
C PHE A 238 -11.64 -8.29 4.66
N GLY A 239 -11.55 -9.52 5.16
CA GLY A 239 -12.67 -10.31 5.66
C GLY A 239 -13.61 -10.88 4.59
N ARG A 240 -13.72 -10.24 3.43
CA ARG A 240 -14.50 -10.69 2.26
C ARG A 240 -13.62 -10.69 1.02
N LEU A 241 -13.96 -11.56 0.07
CA LEU A 241 -13.32 -11.58 -1.24
C LEU A 241 -13.87 -10.43 -2.07
N GLY A 242 -12.98 -9.62 -2.61
CA GLY A 242 -13.31 -8.57 -3.55
C GLY A 242 -12.62 -8.76 -4.90
N HIS A 243 -12.79 -7.78 -5.78
CA HIS A 243 -12.29 -7.84 -7.15
C HIS A 243 -11.29 -6.73 -7.49
N VAL A 244 -11.04 -5.77 -6.56
CA VAL A 244 -10.24 -4.59 -6.84
C VAL A 244 -8.75 -4.85 -6.62
N MET A 245 -8.38 -5.20 -5.40
CA MET A 245 -6.99 -5.52 -5.03
C MET A 245 -6.95 -6.55 -3.88
N SER A 246 -5.76 -6.97 -3.51
CA SER A 246 -5.54 -7.89 -2.39
C SER A 246 -4.34 -7.41 -1.58
N HIS A 247 -4.53 -7.09 -0.30
CA HIS A 247 -3.51 -6.53 0.58
C HIS A 247 -3.00 -7.56 1.59
N ALA A 248 -1.71 -7.86 1.57
CA ALA A 248 -1.07 -8.76 2.53
C ALA A 248 -0.66 -8.03 3.82
N ALA A 249 -1.63 -7.34 4.47
CA ALA A 249 -1.40 -6.48 5.64
C ALA A 249 -0.82 -7.18 6.88
N GLY A 250 -0.91 -8.51 6.98
CA GLY A 250 -0.43 -9.26 8.15
C GLY A 250 1.10 -9.28 8.30
N ARG A 251 1.59 -9.61 9.50
CA ARG A 251 3.03 -9.73 9.80
C ARG A 251 3.75 -10.74 8.90
N SER A 252 3.13 -11.89 8.62
CA SER A 252 3.72 -12.94 7.78
C SER A 252 3.35 -12.72 6.33
N LYS A 253 4.29 -12.22 5.55
CA LYS A 253 4.09 -11.97 4.12
C LYS A 253 4.04 -13.28 3.31
N PRO A 254 3.33 -13.32 2.17
CA PRO A 254 3.14 -14.53 1.37
C PRO A 254 4.44 -15.24 0.99
N TRP A 255 5.52 -14.50 0.75
CA TRP A 255 6.82 -15.05 0.37
C TRP A 255 7.59 -15.70 1.53
N HIS A 256 7.21 -15.42 2.80
CA HIS A 256 7.77 -16.06 3.99
C HIS A 256 7.00 -17.29 4.43
N LYS A 257 5.71 -17.41 4.13
CA LYS A 257 4.84 -18.43 4.70
C LYS A 257 5.29 -19.86 4.38
N GLN A 258 5.26 -20.70 5.40
CA GLN A 258 5.48 -22.16 5.32
C GLN A 258 4.10 -22.83 5.41
N PHE A 259 3.37 -22.89 4.30
CA PHE A 259 1.94 -23.21 4.27
C PHE A 259 1.58 -24.51 4.97
N VAL A 260 2.29 -25.61 4.67
CA VAL A 260 2.03 -26.90 5.29
C VAL A 260 2.30 -26.86 6.80
N LYS A 261 3.45 -26.31 7.22
CA LYS A 261 3.80 -26.15 8.64
C LYS A 261 2.74 -25.33 9.39
N ASN A 262 2.26 -24.22 8.78
CA ASN A 262 1.29 -23.33 9.42
C ASN A 262 -0.05 -24.05 9.68
N VAL A 263 -0.47 -24.97 8.80
CA VAL A 263 -1.67 -25.78 9.05
C VAL A 263 -1.51 -26.67 10.28
N PHE A 264 -0.35 -27.34 10.41
CA PHE A 264 -0.12 -28.23 11.57
C PHE A 264 0.07 -27.46 12.89
N VAL A 265 0.68 -26.28 12.84
CA VAL A 265 0.97 -25.48 14.07
C VAL A 265 -0.23 -24.68 14.54
N SER A 266 -1.01 -24.12 13.62
CA SER A 266 -2.08 -23.16 13.96
C SER A 266 -3.41 -23.39 13.23
N GLY A 267 -3.56 -24.47 12.47
CA GLY A 267 -4.73 -24.68 11.62
C GLY A 267 -4.88 -23.68 10.47
N ALA A 268 -3.92 -22.78 10.29
CA ALA A 268 -4.00 -21.69 9.34
C ALA A 268 -3.86 -22.17 7.89
N ARG A 269 -4.93 -22.10 7.14
CA ARG A 269 -4.95 -22.38 5.70
C ARG A 269 -4.38 -21.22 4.89
N PRO A 270 -3.87 -21.47 3.66
CA PRO A 270 -3.50 -20.39 2.74
C PRO A 270 -4.67 -19.43 2.49
N SER A 271 -4.43 -18.13 2.69
CA SER A 271 -5.42 -17.09 2.45
C SER A 271 -5.62 -16.83 0.94
N ASN A 272 -6.66 -16.05 0.59
CA ASN A 272 -6.81 -15.58 -0.78
C ASN A 272 -5.62 -14.71 -1.21
N THR A 273 -5.19 -13.84 -0.33
CA THR A 273 -4.02 -12.96 -0.55
C THR A 273 -2.75 -13.75 -0.89
N ASP A 274 -2.51 -14.89 -0.19
CA ASP A 274 -1.39 -15.77 -0.53
C ASP A 274 -1.49 -16.31 -1.95
N LYS A 275 -2.69 -16.77 -2.34
CA LYS A 275 -2.94 -17.32 -3.68
C LYS A 275 -2.79 -16.27 -4.76
N VAL A 276 -3.28 -15.06 -4.51
CA VAL A 276 -3.19 -13.93 -5.45
C VAL A 276 -1.73 -13.51 -5.63
N TYR A 277 -0.96 -13.34 -4.54
CA TYR A 277 0.48 -13.06 -4.62
C TYR A 277 1.21 -14.09 -5.50
N TRP A 278 1.09 -15.39 -5.21
CA TRP A 278 1.78 -16.45 -5.95
C TRP A 278 1.30 -16.64 -7.40
N ARG A 279 0.27 -15.89 -7.84
CA ARG A 279 -0.14 -15.81 -9.24
C ARG A 279 0.77 -14.83 -10.01
N TYR A 280 1.20 -13.74 -9.39
CA TYR A 280 1.91 -12.64 -10.03
C TYR A 280 3.43 -12.61 -9.75
N VAL A 281 4.08 -13.77 -9.61
CA VAL A 281 5.51 -13.86 -9.27
C VAL A 281 6.42 -14.29 -10.42
N GLU A 282 5.86 -14.54 -11.62
CA GLU A 282 6.62 -15.10 -12.74
C GLU A 282 6.80 -14.12 -13.90
N GLU A 283 5.75 -13.40 -14.29
CA GLU A 283 5.75 -12.53 -15.47
C GLU A 283 5.05 -11.20 -15.21
N PRO A 284 5.49 -10.09 -15.80
CA PRO A 284 6.69 -9.94 -16.64
C PRO A 284 8.02 -9.98 -15.87
N ILE A 285 8.03 -9.77 -14.55
CA ILE A 285 9.22 -9.86 -13.68
C ILE A 285 9.24 -11.22 -13.00
N ARG A 286 10.33 -11.97 -13.18
CA ARG A 286 10.53 -13.23 -12.45
C ARG A 286 11.13 -12.95 -11.08
N ILE A 287 10.29 -12.98 -10.04
CA ILE A 287 10.68 -12.66 -8.67
C ILE A 287 11.37 -13.86 -7.99
N HIS A 288 10.91 -15.06 -8.28
CA HIS A 288 11.39 -16.30 -7.68
C HIS A 288 11.78 -17.34 -8.75
N SER A 289 12.65 -18.27 -8.39
CA SER A 289 12.97 -19.39 -9.26
C SER A 289 11.71 -20.25 -9.53
N GLN A 290 11.64 -20.86 -10.72
CA GLN A 290 10.52 -21.74 -11.10
C GLN A 290 10.29 -22.87 -10.11
N ALA A 291 11.38 -23.46 -9.59
CA ALA A 291 11.31 -24.52 -8.58
C ALA A 291 10.62 -24.01 -7.30
N ARG A 292 10.98 -22.80 -6.82
CA ARG A 292 10.34 -22.19 -5.64
C ARG A 292 8.86 -21.92 -5.88
N VAL A 293 8.49 -21.38 -7.02
CA VAL A 293 7.08 -21.10 -7.37
C VAL A 293 6.28 -22.39 -7.38
N ARG A 294 6.77 -23.44 -8.11
CA ARG A 294 6.12 -24.74 -8.16
C ARG A 294 5.92 -25.35 -6.77
N ASN A 295 6.99 -25.36 -5.95
CA ASN A 295 6.95 -25.94 -4.61
C ASN A 295 5.97 -25.18 -3.70
N LYS A 296 5.93 -23.83 -3.76
CA LYS A 296 5.00 -23.04 -2.97
C LYS A 296 3.55 -23.25 -3.40
N ARG A 297 3.27 -23.34 -4.72
CA ARG A 297 1.92 -23.64 -5.23
C ARG A 297 1.47 -25.06 -4.82
N LEU A 298 2.35 -26.05 -4.86
CA LEU A 298 2.05 -27.40 -4.36
C LEU A 298 1.81 -27.41 -2.86
N ALA A 299 2.65 -26.71 -2.08
CA ALA A 299 2.48 -26.58 -0.64
C ALA A 299 1.15 -25.90 -0.26
N MET A 300 0.71 -24.87 -1.01
CA MET A 300 -0.60 -24.25 -0.81
C MET A 300 -1.74 -25.21 -1.09
N LYS A 301 -1.66 -26.02 -2.16
CA LYS A 301 -2.68 -27.05 -2.47
C LYS A 301 -2.75 -28.10 -1.36
N ALA A 302 -1.61 -28.65 -0.96
CA ALA A 302 -1.52 -29.62 0.13
C ALA A 302 -2.07 -29.03 1.45
N ALA A 303 -1.64 -27.83 1.84
CA ALA A 303 -2.13 -27.14 3.04
C ALA A 303 -3.64 -26.91 2.99
N SER A 304 -4.19 -26.54 1.83
CA SER A 304 -5.64 -26.37 1.67
C SER A 304 -6.42 -27.69 1.81
N LEU A 305 -5.86 -28.81 1.39
CA LEU A 305 -6.46 -30.13 1.58
C LEU A 305 -6.39 -30.58 3.06
N ILE A 306 -5.19 -30.50 3.63
CA ILE A 306 -4.95 -30.92 5.02
C ILE A 306 -5.81 -30.09 5.99
N SER A 307 -5.94 -28.79 5.75
CA SER A 307 -6.74 -27.90 6.63
C SER A 307 -8.23 -28.26 6.74
N ARG A 308 -8.75 -29.11 5.85
CA ARG A 308 -10.14 -29.62 5.94
C ARG A 308 -10.34 -30.59 7.10
N PHE A 309 -9.26 -31.21 7.57
CA PHE A 309 -9.28 -32.15 8.69
C PHE A 309 -9.03 -31.48 10.05
N PHE A 310 -8.71 -30.18 10.06
CA PHE A 310 -8.58 -29.43 11.29
C PHE A 310 -9.88 -28.69 11.56
N THR A 311 -10.55 -29.01 12.67
CA THR A 311 -11.71 -28.28 13.15
C THR A 311 -11.32 -26.82 13.42
N ARG A 312 -12.09 -25.89 12.89
CA ARG A 312 -11.96 -24.48 13.26
C ARG A 312 -12.29 -24.33 14.74
N SER A 313 -11.30 -24.08 15.59
CA SER A 313 -11.58 -23.36 16.83
C SER A 313 -12.07 -21.96 16.41
N ALA A 314 -13.33 -21.67 16.74
CA ALA A 314 -13.89 -20.34 16.58
C ALA A 314 -13.02 -19.36 17.38
N GLN A 315 -12.41 -18.43 16.70
CA GLN A 315 -11.86 -17.19 17.29
C GLN A 315 -12.86 -16.08 17.12
#